data_1b5d0e9f7838a6813838d5707fc68a2d
#
_entry.id   1b5d0e9f7838a6813838d5707fc68a2d
#
_cell.length_a   1.000
_cell.length_b   1.000
_cell.length_c   1.000
_cell.angle_alpha   90.00
_cell.angle_beta   90.00
_cell.angle_gamma   90.00
#
_symmetry.space_group_name_H-M   'P 1'
#
loop_
_entity.id
_entity.type
_entity.pdbx_description
1 polymer ?
#
loop_
_entity_poly.entity_id
_entity_poly.type
_entity_poly.pdbx_seq_one_letter_code
_entity_poly.pdbx_strand_id
1 'polypeptide(L)'
;MRVLFKNGTVVSGKGTRRADVLVDGEKIRRVAREIHVDDAQIVDAAGMLLMPGFIDAHTHFDLDVCNTTTADDFASGSRAALRGGTTTIVDFACPNKGETLHDGLRLWHEKADGKCACDYGF
;
A
#
# COMPACT_ATOMS: atom_id res chain seq x y z
N MET A 1 17.84 3.55 -2.88
CA MET A 1 18.13 2.15 -3.27
C MET A 1 17.42 1.87 -4.58
N ARG A 2 18.14 1.33 -5.58
CA ARG A 2 17.55 0.97 -6.87
C ARG A 2 17.21 -0.51 -6.89
N VAL A 3 16.05 -0.84 -7.45
CA VAL A 3 15.60 -2.21 -7.67
C VAL A 3 15.16 -2.35 -9.12
N LEU A 4 15.67 -3.37 -9.82
CA LEU A 4 15.29 -3.70 -11.17
C LEU A 4 14.56 -5.04 -11.19
N PHE A 5 13.26 -5.00 -11.47
CA PHE A 5 12.45 -6.17 -11.72
C PHE A 5 12.61 -6.57 -13.19
N LYS A 6 13.14 -7.76 -13.44
CA LYS A 6 13.39 -8.28 -14.80
C LYS A 6 12.40 -9.37 -15.18
N ASN A 7 12.16 -9.48 -16.48
CA ASN A 7 11.42 -10.60 -17.08
C ASN A 7 9.93 -10.71 -16.66
N GLY A 8 9.39 -9.74 -15.93
CA GLY A 8 8.02 -9.80 -15.45
C GLY A 8 6.98 -9.52 -16.52
N THR A 9 5.75 -9.91 -16.23
CA THR A 9 4.58 -9.50 -17.01
C THR A 9 3.91 -8.34 -16.30
N VAL A 10 4.13 -7.13 -16.79
CA VAL A 10 3.57 -5.90 -16.21
C VAL A 10 2.10 -5.78 -16.59
N VAL A 11 1.25 -5.64 -15.57
CA VAL A 11 -0.19 -5.41 -15.70
C VAL A 11 -0.51 -3.95 -15.35
N SER A 12 -1.25 -3.27 -16.21
CA SER A 12 -1.66 -1.88 -16.00
C SER A 12 -3.05 -1.65 -16.60
N GLY A 13 -3.64 -0.48 -16.36
CA GLY A 13 -4.90 -0.08 -16.99
C GLY A 13 -4.87 0.00 -18.52
N LYS A 14 -3.67 -0.05 -19.14
CA LYS A 14 -3.48 -0.10 -20.60
C LYS A 14 -3.28 -1.52 -21.14
N GLY A 15 -3.38 -2.53 -20.30
CA GLY A 15 -3.20 -3.93 -20.65
C GLY A 15 -1.96 -4.56 -20.04
N THR A 16 -1.61 -5.73 -20.55
CA THR A 16 -0.57 -6.61 -20.02
C THR A 16 0.56 -6.75 -21.04
N ARG A 17 1.79 -6.61 -20.58
CA ARG A 17 2.98 -6.76 -21.46
C ARG A 17 4.20 -7.26 -20.70
N ARG A 18 5.06 -8.01 -21.36
CA ARG A 18 6.38 -8.33 -20.83
C ARG A 18 7.26 -7.08 -20.81
N ALA A 19 7.79 -6.74 -19.65
CA ALA A 19 8.67 -5.60 -19.49
C ALA A 19 9.49 -5.71 -18.18
N ASP A 20 10.63 -5.01 -18.17
CA ASP A 20 11.40 -4.73 -16.96
C ASP A 20 10.90 -3.43 -16.32
N VAL A 21 11.01 -3.34 -15.00
CA VAL A 21 10.64 -2.15 -14.22
C VAL A 21 11.80 -1.75 -13.32
N LEU A 22 12.31 -0.53 -13.52
CA LEU A 22 13.31 0.08 -12.64
C LEU A 22 12.63 0.99 -11.63
N VAL A 23 12.85 0.70 -10.36
CA VAL A 23 12.44 1.52 -9.21
C VAL A 23 13.68 2.18 -8.61
N ASP A 24 13.59 3.46 -8.28
CA ASP A 24 14.63 4.21 -7.58
C ASP A 24 14.01 4.97 -6.40
N GLY A 25 14.36 4.54 -5.19
CA GLY A 25 13.67 4.98 -3.99
C GLY A 25 12.20 4.55 -4.03
N GLU A 26 11.30 5.53 -3.97
CA GLU A 26 9.84 5.32 -3.96
C GLU A 26 9.18 5.48 -5.34
N LYS A 27 9.97 5.62 -6.40
CA LYS A 27 9.42 5.96 -7.73
C LYS A 27 9.80 4.96 -8.80
N ILE A 28 8.84 4.60 -9.64
CA ILE A 28 9.09 3.91 -10.89
C ILE A 28 9.78 4.89 -11.84
N ARG A 29 11.04 4.60 -12.19
CA ARG A 29 11.85 5.44 -13.07
C ARG A 29 11.70 5.06 -14.53
N ARG A 30 11.56 3.78 -14.82
CA ARG A 30 11.49 3.28 -16.18
C ARG A 30 10.71 1.98 -16.25
N VAL A 31 9.90 1.84 -17.29
CA VAL A 31 9.28 0.59 -17.72
C VAL A 31 9.59 0.40 -19.20
N ALA A 32 10.35 -0.63 -19.54
CA ALA A 32 10.77 -0.90 -20.91
C ALA A 32 10.90 -2.41 -21.14
N ARG A 33 10.96 -2.83 -22.42
CA ARG A 33 11.10 -4.24 -22.78
C ARG A 33 12.34 -4.87 -22.16
N GLU A 34 13.42 -4.08 -22.08
CA GLU A 34 14.69 -4.46 -21.47
C GLU A 34 15.36 -3.24 -20.86
N ILE A 35 15.90 -3.42 -19.64
CA ILE A 35 16.63 -2.38 -18.91
C ILE A 35 17.96 -2.97 -18.43
N HIS A 36 19.04 -2.23 -18.68
CA HIS A 36 20.37 -2.51 -18.16
C HIS A 36 20.78 -1.37 -17.22
N VAL A 37 21.18 -1.72 -16.02
CA VAL A 37 21.77 -0.83 -15.01
C VAL A 37 22.73 -1.64 -14.15
N ASP A 38 23.84 -1.04 -13.77
CA ASP A 38 24.92 -1.73 -13.06
C ASP A 38 24.78 -1.61 -11.54
N ASP A 39 23.97 -0.65 -11.05
CA ASP A 39 23.87 -0.26 -9.65
C ASP A 39 22.49 -0.52 -9.02
N ALA A 40 21.79 -1.57 -9.46
CA ALA A 40 20.48 -1.95 -8.95
C ALA A 40 20.48 -3.38 -8.41
N GLN A 41 19.70 -3.61 -7.34
CA GLN A 41 19.33 -4.95 -6.91
C GLN A 41 18.41 -5.56 -7.99
N ILE A 42 18.79 -6.72 -8.52
CA ILE A 42 17.99 -7.42 -9.54
C ILE A 42 17.05 -8.39 -8.86
N VAL A 43 15.76 -8.32 -9.25
CA VAL A 43 14.71 -9.27 -8.87
C VAL A 43 14.21 -9.92 -10.16
N ASP A 44 14.44 -11.22 -10.32
CA ASP A 44 13.87 -11.95 -11.45
C ASP A 44 12.39 -12.25 -11.20
N ALA A 45 11.54 -11.68 -12.05
CA ALA A 45 10.08 -11.83 -12.03
C ALA A 45 9.57 -12.71 -13.19
N ALA A 46 10.43 -13.59 -13.73
CA ALA A 46 10.02 -14.49 -14.80
C ALA A 46 8.82 -15.36 -14.37
N GLY A 47 7.78 -15.37 -15.19
CA GLY A 47 6.54 -16.09 -14.90
C GLY A 47 5.60 -15.40 -13.89
N MET A 48 6.00 -14.25 -13.36
CA MET A 48 5.19 -13.48 -12.39
C MET A 48 4.46 -12.31 -13.06
N LEU A 49 3.32 -11.94 -12.47
CA LEU A 49 2.63 -10.69 -12.77
C LEU A 49 3.20 -9.58 -11.88
N LEU A 50 3.57 -8.47 -12.50
CA LEU A 50 4.02 -7.27 -11.81
C LEU A 50 2.92 -6.20 -11.91
N MET A 51 2.32 -5.87 -10.78
CA MET A 51 1.18 -4.97 -10.68
C MET A 51 1.49 -3.82 -9.72
N PRO A 52 0.79 -2.67 -9.82
CA PRO A 52 0.75 -1.70 -8.73
C PRO A 52 0.23 -2.37 -7.46
N GLY A 53 0.64 -1.86 -6.30
CA GLY A 53 0.03 -2.27 -5.03
C GLY A 53 -1.47 -2.02 -5.02
N PHE A 54 -2.21 -2.88 -4.34
CA PHE A 54 -3.66 -2.73 -4.22
C PHE A 54 -4.00 -1.59 -3.26
N ILE A 55 -5.17 -1.02 -3.47
CA ILE A 55 -5.79 -0.03 -2.60
C ILE A 55 -7.01 -0.69 -1.97
N ASP A 56 -7.02 -0.79 -0.65
CA ASP A 56 -8.22 -1.18 0.10
C ASP A 56 -8.93 0.10 0.57
N ALA A 57 -10.05 0.39 -0.06
CA ALA A 57 -10.81 1.62 0.17
C ALA A 57 -11.88 1.47 1.27
N HIS A 58 -11.86 0.39 2.06
CA HIS A 58 -12.84 0.16 3.11
C HIS A 58 -12.25 -0.68 4.23
N THR A 59 -11.58 -0.03 5.18
CA THR A 59 -10.99 -0.68 6.34
C THR A 59 -11.53 -0.10 7.65
N HIS A 60 -11.37 -0.88 8.73
CA HIS A 60 -11.79 -0.51 10.08
C HIS A 60 -10.73 -1.01 11.08
N PHE A 61 -9.64 -0.27 11.22
CA PHE A 61 -8.61 -0.56 12.21
C PHE A 61 -8.84 0.23 13.48
N ASP A 62 -8.58 -0.41 14.63
CA ASP A 62 -8.69 0.21 15.95
C ASP A 62 -10.05 0.94 16.17
N LEU A 63 -11.11 0.38 15.60
CA LEU A 63 -12.46 0.92 15.69
C LEU A 63 -13.17 0.36 16.90
N ASP A 64 -13.59 1.27 17.79
CA ASP A 64 -14.47 0.94 18.90
C ASP A 64 -15.92 0.83 18.41
N VAL A 65 -16.50 -0.35 18.50
CA VAL A 65 -17.85 -0.66 18.03
C VAL A 65 -18.49 -1.78 18.87
N CYS A 66 -19.77 -1.69 19.17
CA CYS A 66 -20.52 -2.73 19.89
C CYS A 66 -19.89 -3.15 21.24
N ASN A 67 -19.34 -2.21 22.00
CA ASN A 67 -18.62 -2.44 23.28
C ASN A 67 -17.36 -3.31 23.14
N THR A 68 -16.73 -3.32 21.99
CA THR A 68 -15.44 -3.96 21.72
C THR A 68 -14.64 -3.11 20.75
N THR A 69 -13.39 -3.50 20.49
CA THR A 69 -12.52 -2.87 19.49
C THR A 69 -12.16 -3.89 18.43
N THR A 70 -12.04 -3.47 17.18
CA THR A 70 -11.55 -4.35 16.10
C THR A 70 -10.20 -4.94 16.46
N ALA A 71 -9.94 -6.19 16.04
CA ALA A 71 -8.78 -6.96 16.47
C ALA A 71 -7.44 -6.35 16.03
N ASP A 72 -7.42 -5.72 14.86
CA ASP A 72 -6.22 -5.08 14.31
C ASP A 72 -6.21 -3.57 14.59
N ASP A 73 -5.08 -3.08 15.04
CA ASP A 73 -4.72 -1.67 15.02
C ASP A 73 -4.05 -1.27 13.70
N PHE A 74 -3.69 0.02 13.54
CA PHE A 74 -3.03 0.50 12.33
C PHE A 74 -1.65 -0.13 12.11
N ALA A 75 -0.94 -0.55 13.16
CA ALA A 75 0.36 -1.19 13.02
C ALA A 75 0.24 -2.64 12.55
N SER A 76 -0.65 -3.44 13.14
CA SER A 76 -0.84 -4.85 12.79
C SER A 76 -1.56 -4.99 11.45
N GLY A 77 -2.67 -4.27 11.27
CA GLY A 77 -3.50 -4.35 10.08
C GLY A 77 -2.78 -3.88 8.81
N SER A 78 -2.04 -2.77 8.88
CA SER A 78 -1.28 -2.29 7.72
C SER A 78 -0.14 -3.23 7.31
N ARG A 79 0.51 -3.89 8.28
CA ARG A 79 1.50 -4.95 7.97
C ARG A 79 0.86 -6.17 7.32
N ALA A 80 -0.33 -6.57 7.77
CA ALA A 80 -1.09 -7.64 7.14
C ALA A 80 -1.50 -7.27 5.71
N ALA A 81 -1.97 -6.02 5.50
CA ALA A 81 -2.29 -5.47 4.19
C ALA A 81 -1.10 -5.56 3.22
N LEU A 82 0.09 -5.09 3.64
CA LEU A 82 1.32 -5.19 2.84
C LEU A 82 1.68 -6.65 2.50
N ARG A 83 1.50 -7.59 3.43
CA ARG A 83 1.72 -9.02 3.16
C ARG A 83 0.79 -9.56 2.08
N GLY A 84 -0.42 -9.02 1.98
CA GLY A 84 -1.39 -9.33 0.93
C GLY A 84 -1.19 -8.57 -0.38
N GLY A 85 -0.24 -7.62 -0.41
CA GLY A 85 0.02 -6.77 -1.59
C GLY A 85 -0.79 -5.47 -1.64
N THR A 86 -1.53 -5.14 -0.58
CA THR A 86 -2.22 -3.86 -0.42
C THR A 86 -1.23 -2.83 0.13
N THR A 87 -0.98 -1.77 -0.62
CA THR A 87 0.01 -0.73 -0.29
C THR A 87 -0.61 0.58 0.15
N THR A 88 -1.92 0.71 0.02
CA THR A 88 -2.69 1.89 0.45
C THR A 88 -4.01 1.43 1.05
N ILE A 89 -4.37 2.00 2.18
CA ILE A 89 -5.66 1.77 2.84
C ILE A 89 -6.42 3.10 2.97
N VAL A 90 -7.75 3.04 2.93
CA VAL A 90 -8.62 4.16 3.28
C VAL A 90 -9.53 3.69 4.39
N ASP A 91 -9.28 4.21 5.58
CA ASP A 91 -10.02 3.83 6.79
C ASP A 91 -11.14 4.83 7.08
N PHE A 92 -12.11 4.43 7.88
CA PHE A 92 -13.25 5.27 8.23
C PHE A 92 -13.03 5.96 9.55
N ALA A 93 -12.76 7.27 9.53
CA ALA A 93 -12.70 8.11 10.70
C ALA A 93 -14.12 8.31 11.28
N CYS A 94 -14.48 7.47 12.25
CA CYS A 94 -15.81 7.43 12.84
C CYS A 94 -15.89 8.29 14.11
N PRO A 95 -16.53 9.48 14.09
CA PRO A 95 -16.75 10.26 15.29
C PRO A 95 -17.78 9.57 16.20
N ASN A 96 -17.65 9.76 17.50
CA ASN A 96 -18.66 9.33 18.46
C ASN A 96 -19.91 10.22 18.38
N LYS A 97 -21.00 9.75 19.00
CA LYS A 97 -22.23 10.54 19.08
C LYS A 97 -21.98 11.87 19.77
N GLY A 98 -22.27 12.96 19.07
CA GLY A 98 -22.10 14.33 19.55
C GLY A 98 -20.75 14.97 19.21
N GLU A 99 -19.84 14.24 18.61
CA GLU A 99 -18.59 14.75 18.07
C GLU A 99 -18.75 15.25 16.62
N THR A 100 -17.82 16.08 16.17
CA THR A 100 -17.76 16.55 14.79
C THR A 100 -16.94 15.60 13.90
N LEU A 101 -17.05 15.75 12.58
CA LEU A 101 -16.18 15.01 11.64
C LEU A 101 -14.69 15.34 11.85
N HIS A 102 -14.38 16.58 12.26
CA HIS A 102 -13.01 16.97 12.58
C HIS A 102 -12.47 16.27 13.84
N ASP A 103 -13.30 16.02 14.83
CA ASP A 103 -12.90 15.26 16.03
C ASP A 103 -12.58 13.81 15.65
N GLY A 104 -13.43 13.19 14.84
CA GLY A 104 -13.17 11.85 14.32
C GLY A 104 -11.86 11.78 13.51
N LEU A 105 -11.67 12.71 12.58
CA LEU A 105 -10.44 12.76 11.76
C LEU A 105 -9.18 12.92 12.64
N ARG A 106 -9.22 13.84 13.63
CA ARG A 106 -8.09 14.03 14.56
C ARG A 106 -7.78 12.75 15.33
N LEU A 107 -8.79 12.06 15.86
CA LEU A 107 -8.62 10.80 16.59
C LEU A 107 -7.98 9.71 15.69
N TRP A 108 -8.42 9.61 14.42
CA TRP A 108 -7.86 8.62 13.49
C TRP A 108 -6.40 8.92 13.14
N HIS A 109 -6.04 10.20 12.99
CA HIS A 109 -4.63 10.58 12.87
C HIS A 109 -3.80 10.16 14.10
N GLU A 110 -4.29 10.37 15.32
CA GLU A 110 -3.61 9.93 16.56
C GLU A 110 -3.41 8.41 16.60
N LYS A 111 -4.35 7.63 16.02
CA LYS A 111 -4.27 6.18 15.92
C LYS A 111 -3.30 5.70 14.84
N ALA A 112 -3.20 6.40 13.71
CA ALA A 112 -2.48 5.95 12.51
C ALA A 112 -1.09 6.56 12.34
N ASP A 113 -0.91 7.83 12.68
CA ASP A 113 0.32 8.58 12.38
C ASP A 113 1.55 7.94 13.06
N GLY A 114 2.56 7.67 12.26
CA GLY A 114 3.79 7.01 12.68
C GLY A 114 3.68 5.53 13.02
N LYS A 115 2.50 4.91 12.90
CA LYS A 115 2.25 3.49 13.18
C LYS A 115 1.93 2.68 11.93
N CYS A 116 1.25 3.30 10.96
CA CYS A 116 0.87 2.65 9.71
C CYS A 116 2.10 2.29 8.87
N ALA A 117 2.18 1.06 8.39
CA ALA A 117 3.31 0.56 7.60
C ALA A 117 3.12 0.74 6.09
N CYS A 118 1.92 1.07 5.63
CA CYS A 118 1.59 1.40 4.24
C CYS A 118 1.05 2.84 4.15
N ASP A 119 0.81 3.33 2.94
CA ASP A 119 0.11 4.59 2.74
C ASP A 119 -1.32 4.49 3.26
N TYR A 120 -1.86 5.58 3.78
CA TYR A 120 -3.21 5.60 4.31
C TYR A 120 -3.92 6.94 4.08
N GLY A 121 -5.24 6.89 4.15
CA GLY A 121 -6.14 8.04 4.15
C GLY A 121 -7.42 7.71 4.92
N PHE A 122 -8.30 8.71 5.06
CA PHE A 122 -9.56 8.61 5.79
C PHE A 122 -10.71 9.21 4.97
#